data_62a48bf35820378683b6fc1855133229
#
_entry.id   62a48bf35820378683b6fc1855133229
#
_cell.length_a   1.000
_cell.length_b   1.000
_cell.length_c   1.000
_cell.angle_alpha   90.00
_cell.angle_beta   90.00
_cell.angle_gamma   90.00
#
_symmetry.space_group_name_H-M   'P 1'
#
loop_
_entity.id
_entity.type
_entity.pdbx_description
1 polymer ?
#
loop_
_entity_poly.entity_id
_entity_poly.type
_entity_poly.pdbx_seq_one_letter_code
_entity_poly.pdbx_strand_id
1 'polypeptide(L)'
;KGTGYYGLGIIMDGSPWLSKGSASVHYQTFYHDDQRNVNYCNFWSNSDKTGSGDGAGSMYFYNRNLAKTMGPYGIAEYDVRLKADTQDFNFMMGWFEDPTSNGFNAATQVALNLRFSLNGVTANNGVRTENLATLQADKWYKVRITLDNNFEEYSAVVTDVETGKVVGSLLDAAYQASIPSGVTGIKTTCWGYIRGNTYDFDLTKVTIGKSDTKYSAQ
;
A
#
# COMPACT_ATOMS: atom_id res chain seq x y z
N LYS A 1 11.51 17.20 -3.28
CA LYS A 1 11.18 18.41 -4.02
C LYS A 1 10.14 18.18 -5.08
N GLY A 2 9.17 17.73 -5.05
CA GLY A 2 8.10 17.65 -6.02
C GLY A 2 6.82 17.52 -5.22
N THR A 3 5.94 18.39 -5.46
CA THR A 3 4.58 18.23 -5.06
C THR A 3 4.06 17.00 -5.78
N GLY A 4 4.11 15.90 -5.17
CA GLY A 4 3.37 14.69 -5.36
C GLY A 4 2.95 14.14 -6.71
N TYR A 5 3.10 14.87 -7.78
CA TYR A 5 2.64 14.42 -9.10
C TYR A 5 3.75 13.87 -9.98
N TYR A 6 4.95 14.27 -9.70
CA TYR A 6 6.05 14.04 -10.61
C TYR A 6 6.54 12.58 -10.51
N GLY A 7 6.43 11.87 -11.60
CA GLY A 7 6.89 10.50 -11.71
C GLY A 7 6.04 9.45 -10.99
N LEU A 8 5.06 9.83 -10.19
CA LEU A 8 4.21 8.88 -9.44
C LEU A 8 3.33 8.03 -10.35
N GLY A 9 3.08 8.45 -11.59
CA GLY A 9 2.37 7.63 -12.58
C GLY A 9 3.05 6.31 -12.90
N ILE A 10 4.34 6.16 -12.61
CA ILE A 10 5.04 4.88 -12.81
C ILE A 10 4.80 3.87 -11.68
N ILE A 11 4.27 4.29 -10.56
CA ILE A 11 3.93 3.41 -9.43
C ILE A 11 2.45 3.17 -9.27
N MET A 12 1.63 3.77 -10.13
CA MET A 12 0.18 3.51 -10.15
C MET A 12 -0.40 3.67 -11.55
N ASP A 13 -1.37 2.84 -11.85
CA ASP A 13 -2.20 2.92 -13.05
C ASP A 13 -3.31 3.94 -12.87
N GLY A 14 -3.47 4.84 -13.85
CA GLY A 14 -4.59 5.78 -13.88
C GLY A 14 -4.31 7.12 -13.24
N SER A 15 -5.12 7.50 -12.26
CA SER A 15 -5.09 8.83 -11.65
C SER A 15 -3.78 9.16 -10.93
N PRO A 16 -3.37 10.41 -10.88
CA PRO A 16 -2.15 10.81 -10.20
C PRO A 16 -2.20 10.54 -8.70
N TRP A 17 -1.07 10.14 -8.16
CA TRP A 17 -0.87 10.08 -6.73
C TRP A 17 -0.62 11.48 -6.17
N LEU A 18 -1.16 11.71 -5.00
CA LEU A 18 -0.91 12.90 -4.20
C LEU A 18 0.01 12.52 -3.04
N SER A 19 0.96 13.39 -2.72
CA SER A 19 1.71 13.26 -1.48
C SER A 19 1.25 14.32 -0.48
N LYS A 20 1.18 13.92 0.78
CA LYS A 20 0.90 14.82 1.88
C LYS A 20 1.68 14.40 3.10
N GLY A 21 2.12 15.38 3.83
CA GLY A 21 2.97 15.27 5.01
C GLY A 21 3.85 16.49 5.11
N SER A 22 4.44 16.74 6.25
CA SER A 22 5.40 17.83 6.35
C SER A 22 6.71 17.42 5.70
N ALA A 23 7.33 18.38 5.05
CA ALA A 23 8.59 18.18 4.36
C ALA A 23 9.67 17.73 5.35
N SER A 24 9.93 16.48 5.40
CA SER A 24 11.12 15.93 5.98
C SER A 24 11.90 15.23 4.89
N VAL A 25 13.09 14.85 5.18
CA VAL A 25 14.02 14.32 4.23
C VAL A 25 13.63 12.88 3.89
N HIS A 26 12.82 12.72 2.91
CA HIS A 26 12.59 11.46 2.26
C HIS A 26 12.77 11.67 0.77
N TYR A 27 13.26 10.63 0.14
CA TYR A 27 13.60 10.64 -1.25
C TYR A 27 12.79 9.58 -1.98
N GLN A 28 12.38 9.94 -3.18
CA GLN A 28 11.75 9.05 -4.14
C GLN A 28 12.63 9.06 -5.37
N THR A 29 13.21 7.92 -5.67
CA THR A 29 14.08 7.77 -6.83
C THR A 29 13.52 6.68 -7.72
N PHE A 30 13.42 6.98 -9.00
CA PHE A 30 12.88 6.06 -10.00
C PHE A 30 14.01 5.33 -10.69
N TYR A 31 13.83 4.02 -10.83
CA TYR A 31 14.78 3.12 -11.44
C TYR A 31 14.10 2.23 -12.47
N HIS A 32 14.90 1.70 -13.37
CA HIS A 32 14.50 0.64 -14.27
C HIS A 32 15.30 -0.63 -13.96
N ASP A 33 14.61 -1.74 -13.79
CA ASP A 33 15.22 -3.06 -13.66
C ASP A 33 15.27 -3.70 -15.04
N ASP A 34 16.46 -3.72 -15.66
CA ASP A 34 16.66 -4.25 -17.01
C ASP A 34 16.40 -5.76 -17.11
N GLN A 35 16.66 -6.50 -16.04
CA GLN A 35 16.47 -7.95 -16.03
C GLN A 35 14.99 -8.33 -16.03
N ARG A 36 14.19 -7.58 -15.30
CA ARG A 36 12.75 -7.78 -15.20
C ARG A 36 11.95 -6.92 -16.17
N ASN A 37 12.60 -5.97 -16.83
CA ASN A 37 11.97 -4.95 -17.67
C ASN A 37 10.80 -4.24 -16.98
N VAL A 38 11.02 -3.81 -15.73
CA VAL A 38 10.02 -3.09 -14.93
C VAL A 38 10.61 -1.82 -14.34
N ASN A 39 9.78 -0.79 -14.23
CA ASN A 39 10.11 0.42 -13.50
C ASN A 39 9.71 0.24 -12.03
N TYR A 40 10.52 0.78 -11.13
CA TYR A 40 10.20 0.83 -9.71
C TYR A 40 10.62 2.16 -9.09
N CYS A 41 10.02 2.47 -7.97
CA CYS A 41 10.36 3.62 -7.16
C CYS A 41 11.00 3.16 -5.85
N ASN A 42 12.14 3.72 -5.51
CA ASN A 42 12.74 3.58 -4.18
C ASN A 42 12.25 4.71 -3.29
N PHE A 43 11.73 4.36 -2.14
CA PHE A 43 11.38 5.27 -1.06
C PHE A 43 12.44 5.16 0.03
N TRP A 44 13.11 6.27 0.29
CA TRP A 44 14.19 6.31 1.26
C TRP A 44 14.06 7.52 2.18
N SER A 45 14.27 7.29 3.47
CA SER A 45 14.44 8.32 4.47
C SER A 45 15.46 7.88 5.51
N ASN A 46 16.17 8.83 6.08
CA ASN A 46 17.04 8.52 7.21
C ASN A 46 16.44 8.98 8.54
N SER A 47 16.82 8.31 9.61
CA SER A 47 16.34 8.58 10.96
C SER A 47 17.02 9.77 11.65
N ASP A 48 18.05 10.37 11.04
CA ASP A 48 18.87 11.41 11.68
C ASP A 48 18.21 12.77 11.77
N LYS A 49 16.90 12.77 11.73
CA LYS A 49 16.14 13.99 11.72
C LYS A 49 15.72 14.41 13.09
N THR A 50 16.53 15.25 13.61
CA THR A 50 16.34 15.87 14.91
C THR A 50 15.69 17.26 14.87
N GLY A 51 15.23 17.68 13.71
CA GLY A 51 14.52 18.94 13.56
C GLY A 51 13.23 18.94 14.38
N SER A 52 12.97 20.02 15.09
CA SER A 52 11.77 20.18 15.93
C SER A 52 10.45 20.10 15.15
N GLY A 53 10.50 20.16 13.84
CA GLY A 53 9.37 19.95 12.94
C GLY A 53 9.21 18.50 12.45
N ASP A 54 10.14 17.65 12.81
CA ASP A 54 10.20 16.25 12.35
C ASP A 54 9.58 15.26 13.32
N GLY A 55 8.83 15.73 14.28
CA GLY A 55 8.09 14.88 15.20
C GLY A 55 7.21 13.84 14.49
N ALA A 56 6.59 12.98 15.25
CA ALA A 56 5.82 11.81 14.81
C ALA A 56 4.69 12.12 13.79
N GLY A 57 5.04 12.68 12.65
CA GLY A 57 4.14 12.86 11.52
C GLY A 57 4.16 11.65 10.62
N SER A 58 3.11 11.46 9.84
CA SER A 58 3.05 10.42 8.83
C SER A 58 3.21 11.01 7.45
N MET A 59 3.81 10.24 6.56
CA MET A 59 3.83 10.52 5.13
C MET A 59 2.88 9.60 4.40
N TYR A 60 2.17 10.17 3.43
CA TYR A 60 1.19 9.46 2.65
C TYR A 60 1.38 9.70 1.17
N PHE A 61 1.25 8.62 0.40
CA PHE A 61 1.08 8.66 -1.04
C PHE A 61 -0.27 8.05 -1.33
N TYR A 62 -1.22 8.82 -1.83
CA TYR A 62 -2.58 8.35 -1.97
C TYR A 62 -3.21 8.73 -3.29
N ASN A 63 -4.16 7.93 -3.71
CA ASN A 63 -5.03 8.19 -4.85
C ASN A 63 -6.48 8.01 -4.39
N ARG A 64 -7.27 9.07 -4.55
CA ARG A 64 -8.66 9.12 -4.09
C ARG A 64 -9.69 8.95 -5.21
N ASN A 65 -9.26 8.62 -6.42
CA ASN A 65 -10.15 8.54 -7.57
C ASN A 65 -10.54 7.12 -7.96
N LEU A 66 -10.25 6.12 -7.12
CA LEU A 66 -10.51 4.71 -7.44
C LEU A 66 -11.98 4.36 -7.53
N ALA A 67 -12.87 5.11 -6.87
CA ALA A 67 -14.31 4.84 -6.91
C ALA A 67 -14.89 4.78 -8.35
N LYS A 68 -14.24 5.46 -9.28
CA LYS A 68 -14.60 5.40 -10.69
C LYS A 68 -14.11 4.14 -11.40
N THR A 69 -13.18 3.43 -10.79
CA THR A 69 -12.52 2.27 -11.37
C THR A 69 -12.84 0.96 -10.65
N MET A 70 -13.18 1.01 -9.35
CA MET A 70 -13.62 -0.18 -8.61
C MET A 70 -15.08 -0.50 -8.87
N GLY A 71 -15.34 -1.71 -9.33
CA GLY A 71 -16.68 -2.27 -9.49
C GLY A 71 -17.13 -3.04 -8.24
N PRO A 72 -18.08 -4.00 -8.35
CA PRO A 72 -18.39 -4.91 -7.26
C PRO A 72 -17.19 -5.75 -6.85
N TYR A 73 -16.29 -6.04 -7.78
CA TYR A 73 -15.02 -6.74 -7.55
C TYR A 73 -13.87 -5.91 -8.06
N GLY A 74 -12.81 -5.85 -7.26
CA GLY A 74 -11.60 -5.12 -7.58
C GLY A 74 -10.35 -5.96 -7.37
N ILE A 75 -9.25 -5.48 -7.95
CA ILE A 75 -7.93 -6.07 -7.78
C ILE A 75 -6.88 -4.96 -7.71
N ALA A 76 -5.89 -5.15 -6.85
CA ALA A 76 -4.67 -4.36 -6.80
C ALA A 76 -3.46 -5.31 -6.78
N GLU A 77 -2.49 -5.06 -7.65
CA GLU A 77 -1.25 -5.82 -7.69
C GLU A 77 -0.04 -4.90 -7.74
N TYR A 78 1.00 -5.26 -7.02
CA TYR A 78 2.30 -4.58 -7.05
C TYR A 78 3.39 -5.50 -6.53
N ASP A 79 4.63 -5.18 -6.86
CA ASP A 79 5.78 -5.82 -6.25
C ASP A 79 6.43 -4.89 -5.22
N VAL A 80 6.95 -5.46 -4.16
CA VAL A 80 7.60 -4.77 -3.06
C VAL A 80 8.92 -5.45 -2.74
N ARG A 81 9.95 -4.64 -2.42
CA ARG A 81 11.24 -5.12 -1.94
C ARG A 81 11.68 -4.25 -0.76
N LEU A 82 11.95 -4.88 0.37
CA LEU A 82 12.38 -4.22 1.59
C LEU A 82 13.90 -4.33 1.74
N LYS A 83 14.55 -3.23 2.13
CA LYS A 83 15.95 -3.25 2.55
C LYS A 83 16.06 -3.64 4.02
N ALA A 84 17.27 -4.11 4.42
CA ALA A 84 17.49 -4.70 5.74
C ALA A 84 17.20 -3.76 6.92
N ASP A 85 17.31 -2.46 6.72
CA ASP A 85 17.14 -1.45 7.75
C ASP A 85 15.78 -0.73 7.69
N THR A 86 14.89 -1.14 6.79
CA THR A 86 13.59 -0.48 6.66
C THR A 86 12.70 -0.76 7.87
N GLN A 87 12.08 0.29 8.37
CA GLN A 87 11.03 0.20 9.36
C GLN A 87 9.66 0.02 8.70
N ASP A 88 8.64 -0.17 9.49
CA ASP A 88 7.31 -0.55 9.04
C ASP A 88 6.65 0.55 8.21
N PHE A 89 5.98 0.14 7.15
CA PHE A 89 5.12 1.00 6.35
C PHE A 89 3.81 0.28 6.01
N ASN A 90 2.81 1.04 5.59
CA ASN A 90 1.47 0.52 5.39
C ASN A 90 0.98 0.74 3.96
N PHE A 91 0.18 -0.20 3.49
CA PHE A 91 -0.67 -0.07 2.32
C PHE A 91 -2.13 -0.20 2.73
N MET A 92 -2.93 0.80 2.39
CA MET A 92 -4.34 0.86 2.77
C MET A 92 -5.23 1.08 1.56
N MET A 93 -6.40 0.49 1.59
CA MET A 93 -7.48 0.78 0.64
C MET A 93 -8.77 1.02 1.42
N GLY A 94 -9.53 2.02 0.98
CA GLY A 94 -10.75 2.37 1.67
C GLY A 94 -11.53 3.50 0.99
N TRP A 95 -12.27 4.24 1.77
CA TRP A 95 -13.13 5.35 1.33
C TRP A 95 -12.77 6.68 1.97
N PHE A 96 -11.61 6.78 2.60
CA PHE A 96 -11.08 8.03 3.12
C PHE A 96 -10.70 8.99 1.97
N GLU A 97 -10.93 10.27 2.18
CA GLU A 97 -10.61 11.31 1.18
C GLU A 97 -9.30 12.01 1.49
N ASP A 98 -8.99 12.16 2.76
CA ASP A 98 -7.75 12.76 3.24
C ASP A 98 -7.19 11.91 4.39
N PRO A 99 -6.17 11.10 4.14
CA PRO A 99 -5.62 10.21 5.15
C PRO A 99 -4.75 10.89 6.19
N THR A 100 -4.55 12.21 6.10
CA THR A 100 -3.47 12.87 6.81
C THR A 100 -3.80 13.38 8.19
N SER A 101 -5.05 13.69 8.46
CA SER A 101 -5.42 14.30 9.74
C SER A 101 -5.40 13.34 10.91
N ASN A 102 -5.66 12.06 10.66
CA ASN A 102 -5.79 11.04 11.69
C ASN A 102 -4.82 9.85 11.53
N GLY A 103 -3.90 9.94 10.59
CA GLY A 103 -2.97 8.86 10.29
C GLY A 103 -3.69 7.56 9.93
N PHE A 104 -3.05 6.46 10.24
CA PHE A 104 -3.62 5.12 10.06
C PHE A 104 -4.76 4.78 11.01
N ASN A 105 -5.17 5.72 11.83
CA ASN A 105 -6.19 5.52 12.86
C ASN A 105 -7.63 5.71 12.37
N ALA A 106 -7.81 6.04 11.12
CA ALA A 106 -9.14 6.11 10.53
C ALA A 106 -9.73 4.72 10.25
N ALA A 107 -9.78 3.88 11.28
CA ALA A 107 -10.25 2.50 11.18
C ALA A 107 -11.63 2.38 10.54
N THR A 108 -12.48 3.40 10.70
CA THR A 108 -13.82 3.47 10.12
C THR A 108 -13.84 3.85 8.63
N GLN A 109 -12.70 4.20 8.07
CA GLN A 109 -12.57 4.67 6.67
C GLN A 109 -11.74 3.72 5.81
N VAL A 110 -11.32 2.59 6.36
CA VAL A 110 -10.38 1.68 5.73
C VAL A 110 -10.99 0.29 5.62
N ALA A 111 -11.01 -0.24 4.41
CA ALA A 111 -11.41 -1.62 4.16
C ALA A 111 -10.30 -2.60 4.57
N LEU A 112 -9.07 -2.27 4.23
CA LEU A 112 -7.91 -3.09 4.56
C LEU A 112 -6.68 -2.22 4.86
N ASN A 113 -5.81 -2.75 5.69
CA ASN A 113 -4.54 -2.16 6.06
C ASN A 113 -3.50 -3.27 6.15
N LEU A 114 -2.57 -3.30 5.20
CA LEU A 114 -1.42 -4.19 5.22
C LEU A 114 -0.22 -3.44 5.77
N ARG A 115 0.42 -4.01 6.79
CA ARG A 115 1.65 -3.49 7.37
C ARG A 115 2.82 -4.36 6.93
N PHE A 116 3.79 -3.73 6.30
CA PHE A 116 4.99 -4.38 5.78
C PHE A 116 6.17 -4.16 6.72
N SER A 117 6.83 -5.23 7.07
CA SER A 117 8.11 -5.23 7.77
C SER A 117 8.88 -6.50 7.44
N LEU A 118 10.16 -6.55 7.77
CA LEU A 118 10.95 -7.79 7.65
C LEU A 118 10.48 -8.88 8.64
N ASN A 119 9.81 -8.49 9.72
CA ASN A 119 9.23 -9.43 10.69
C ASN A 119 7.92 -10.06 10.19
N GLY A 120 7.33 -9.51 9.15
CA GLY A 120 6.13 -10.05 8.54
C GLY A 120 5.28 -9.01 7.84
N VAL A 121 4.45 -9.51 6.94
CA VAL A 121 3.32 -8.74 6.41
C VAL A 121 2.12 -9.08 7.26
N THR A 122 1.52 -8.08 7.88
CA THR A 122 0.34 -8.26 8.72
C THR A 122 -0.86 -7.54 8.15
N ALA A 123 -2.04 -8.10 8.33
CA ALA A 123 -3.31 -7.47 8.01
C ALA A 123 -4.08 -7.19 9.29
N ASN A 124 -4.48 -5.94 9.46
CA ASN A 124 -5.36 -5.55 10.55
C ASN A 124 -6.82 -5.64 10.05
N ASN A 125 -7.60 -6.50 10.65
CA ASN A 125 -9.01 -6.68 10.30
C ASN A 125 -9.96 -5.94 11.26
N GLY A 126 -9.44 -4.97 12.03
CA GLY A 126 -10.20 -4.20 13.01
C GLY A 126 -10.41 -4.88 14.35
N VAL A 127 -10.24 -6.19 14.44
CA VAL A 127 -10.38 -7.00 15.66
C VAL A 127 -9.02 -7.52 16.11
N ARG A 128 -8.25 -8.03 15.20
CA ARG A 128 -6.92 -8.59 15.43
C ARG A 128 -6.01 -8.36 14.24
N THR A 129 -4.73 -8.56 14.46
CA THR A 129 -3.73 -8.56 13.39
C THR A 129 -3.44 -9.99 12.96
N GLU A 130 -3.60 -10.25 11.66
CA GLU A 130 -3.26 -11.52 11.04
C GLU A 130 -1.87 -11.42 10.40
N ASN A 131 -1.02 -12.40 10.64
CA ASN A 131 0.27 -12.49 9.97
C ASN A 131 0.09 -13.24 8.63
N LEU A 132 0.39 -12.57 7.52
CA LEU A 132 0.30 -13.17 6.19
C LEU A 132 1.56 -13.91 5.78
N ALA A 133 2.71 -13.26 5.95
CA ALA A 133 3.97 -13.72 5.39
C ALA A 133 5.15 -13.12 6.13
N THR A 134 6.29 -13.78 6.07
CA THR A 134 7.58 -13.23 6.46
C THR A 134 8.38 -12.92 5.20
N LEU A 135 8.98 -11.73 5.13
CA LEU A 135 9.77 -11.28 4.00
C LEU A 135 11.26 -11.35 4.32
N GLN A 136 12.05 -11.61 3.29
CA GLN A 136 13.50 -11.49 3.34
C GLN A 136 13.92 -10.15 2.75
N ALA A 137 15.01 -9.57 3.30
CA ALA A 137 15.58 -8.34 2.76
C ALA A 137 16.08 -8.54 1.32
N ASP A 138 16.03 -7.49 0.55
CA ASP A 138 16.54 -7.42 -0.83
C ASP A 138 15.88 -8.40 -1.81
N LYS A 139 14.68 -8.86 -1.50
CA LYS A 139 13.94 -9.81 -2.30
C LYS A 139 12.61 -9.22 -2.77
N TRP A 140 12.28 -9.41 -4.04
CA TRP A 140 11.01 -8.98 -4.60
C TRP A 140 9.88 -9.95 -4.27
N TYR A 141 8.77 -9.40 -3.80
CA TYR A 141 7.53 -10.11 -3.56
C TYR A 141 6.38 -9.43 -4.28
N LYS A 142 5.55 -10.23 -4.93
CA LYS A 142 4.29 -9.74 -5.50
C LYS A 142 3.21 -9.79 -4.43
N VAL A 143 2.47 -8.73 -4.31
CA VAL A 143 1.26 -8.65 -3.48
C VAL A 143 0.07 -8.55 -4.42
N ARG A 144 -0.86 -9.49 -4.29
CA ARG A 144 -2.13 -9.50 -5.01
C ARG A 144 -3.25 -9.36 -4.02
N ILE A 145 -4.04 -8.31 -4.15
CA ILE A 145 -5.20 -8.03 -3.32
C ILE A 145 -6.44 -8.10 -4.19
N THR A 146 -7.40 -8.92 -3.81
CA THR A 146 -8.70 -9.03 -4.47
C THR A 146 -9.80 -8.61 -3.52
N LEU A 147 -10.77 -7.87 -4.03
CA LEU A 147 -11.79 -7.18 -3.27
C LEU A 147 -13.18 -7.65 -3.69
N ASP A 148 -14.03 -7.91 -2.72
CA ASP A 148 -15.44 -8.19 -2.88
C ASP A 148 -16.26 -7.15 -2.09
N ASN A 149 -16.75 -6.14 -2.78
CA ASN A 149 -17.53 -5.07 -2.16
C ASN A 149 -18.95 -5.50 -1.80
N ASN A 150 -19.45 -6.61 -2.35
CA ASN A 150 -20.78 -7.13 -2.01
C ASN A 150 -20.79 -7.82 -0.67
N PHE A 151 -19.74 -8.60 -0.36
CA PHE A 151 -19.56 -9.28 0.91
C PHE A 151 -18.66 -8.52 1.89
N GLU A 152 -18.09 -7.38 1.47
CA GLU A 152 -17.13 -6.61 2.26
C GLU A 152 -15.96 -7.49 2.73
N GLU A 153 -15.38 -8.22 1.79
CA GLU A 153 -14.26 -9.13 2.02
C GLU A 153 -13.10 -8.86 1.05
N TYR A 154 -11.91 -9.22 1.48
CA TYR A 154 -10.73 -9.19 0.63
C TYR A 154 -9.85 -10.41 0.85
N SER A 155 -9.04 -10.70 -0.15
CA SER A 155 -7.95 -11.66 -0.04
C SER A 155 -6.64 -10.97 -0.37
N ALA A 156 -5.57 -11.35 0.30
CA ALA A 156 -4.21 -10.89 0.01
C ALA A 156 -3.28 -12.08 -0.10
N VAL A 157 -2.55 -12.18 -1.21
CA VAL A 157 -1.61 -13.27 -1.48
C VAL A 157 -0.25 -12.66 -1.76
N VAL A 158 0.77 -13.16 -1.07
CA VAL A 158 2.16 -12.74 -1.22
C VAL A 158 2.94 -13.87 -1.88
N THR A 159 3.58 -13.55 -3.00
CA THR A 159 4.33 -14.51 -3.82
C THR A 159 5.77 -14.05 -3.98
N ASP A 160 6.71 -14.98 -3.82
CA ASP A 160 8.10 -14.76 -4.16
C ASP A 160 8.22 -14.61 -5.69
N VAL A 161 8.67 -13.46 -6.16
CA VAL A 161 8.75 -13.17 -7.60
C VAL A 161 9.75 -14.08 -8.30
N GLU A 162 10.87 -14.40 -7.66
CA GLU A 162 11.93 -15.23 -8.26
C GLU A 162 11.48 -16.69 -8.44
N THR A 163 10.81 -17.24 -7.46
CA THR A 163 10.41 -18.67 -7.47
C THR A 163 8.99 -18.90 -7.95
N GLY A 164 8.15 -17.87 -7.96
CA GLY A 164 6.72 -17.98 -8.23
C GLY A 164 5.92 -18.67 -7.14
N LYS A 165 6.53 -18.94 -5.98
CA LYS A 165 5.87 -19.61 -4.87
C LYS A 165 5.14 -18.64 -3.97
N VAL A 166 3.92 -18.99 -3.59
CA VAL A 166 3.18 -18.28 -2.54
C VAL A 166 3.90 -18.48 -1.21
N VAL A 167 4.23 -17.37 -0.56
CA VAL A 167 4.88 -17.36 0.76
C VAL A 167 3.91 -17.07 1.89
N GLY A 168 2.72 -16.61 1.58
CA GLY A 168 1.65 -16.42 2.55
C GLY A 168 0.38 -15.87 1.91
N SER A 169 -0.74 -16.08 2.58
CA SER A 169 -2.04 -15.61 2.13
C SER A 169 -2.99 -15.39 3.29
N LEU A 170 -3.92 -14.46 3.07
CA LEU A 170 -5.11 -14.27 3.87
C LEU A 170 -6.29 -14.27 2.90
N LEU A 171 -7.23 -15.20 3.07
CA LEU A 171 -8.34 -15.39 2.15
C LEU A 171 -9.66 -15.00 2.80
N ASP A 172 -10.49 -14.30 2.04
CA ASP A 172 -11.86 -13.92 2.40
C ASP A 172 -11.95 -13.27 3.79
N ALA A 173 -11.01 -12.36 4.07
CA ALA A 173 -11.01 -11.60 5.31
C ALA A 173 -12.02 -10.46 5.24
N ALA A 174 -12.76 -10.26 6.31
CA ALA A 174 -13.71 -9.16 6.41
C ALA A 174 -13.00 -7.80 6.28
N TYR A 175 -13.65 -6.84 5.66
CA TYR A 175 -13.20 -5.46 5.71
C TYR A 175 -13.08 -4.99 7.17
N GLN A 176 -12.08 -4.18 7.42
CA GLN A 176 -11.86 -3.59 8.75
C GLN A 176 -13.05 -2.76 9.23
N ALA A 177 -13.74 -2.12 8.30
CA ALA A 177 -14.97 -1.38 8.55
C ALA A 177 -15.95 -1.58 7.39
N SER A 178 -17.24 -1.46 7.67
CA SER A 178 -18.28 -1.54 6.65
C SER A 178 -18.27 -0.33 5.73
N ILE A 179 -18.64 -0.55 4.48
CA ILE A 179 -18.78 0.52 3.49
C ILE A 179 -19.88 1.48 3.96
N PRO A 180 -19.57 2.78 4.11
CA PRO A 180 -20.55 3.75 4.59
C PRO A 180 -21.72 3.90 3.63
N SER A 181 -22.87 4.28 4.18
CA SER A 181 -24.06 4.63 3.36
C SER A 181 -23.72 5.74 2.36
N GLY A 182 -24.12 5.54 1.10
CA GLY A 182 -23.83 6.48 0.01
C GLY A 182 -22.43 6.35 -0.61
N VAL A 183 -21.60 5.48 -0.09
CA VAL A 183 -20.29 5.12 -0.68
C VAL A 183 -20.46 3.83 -1.47
N THR A 184 -19.97 3.81 -2.70
CA THR A 184 -20.15 2.68 -3.63
C THR A 184 -19.01 1.67 -3.59
N GLY A 185 -18.10 1.80 -2.64
CA GLY A 185 -16.95 0.91 -2.46
C GLY A 185 -15.65 1.66 -2.25
N ILE A 186 -14.55 0.97 -2.48
CA ILE A 186 -13.21 1.53 -2.28
C ILE A 186 -12.94 2.64 -3.27
N LYS A 187 -12.55 3.80 -2.79
CA LYS A 187 -12.25 4.98 -3.60
C LYS A 187 -10.87 5.59 -3.36
N THR A 188 -10.13 5.08 -2.40
CA THR A 188 -8.80 5.59 -2.09
C THR A 188 -7.83 4.46 -1.83
N THR A 189 -6.62 4.59 -2.37
CA THR A 189 -5.45 3.75 -2.08
C THR A 189 -4.36 4.62 -1.48
N CYS A 190 -3.66 4.12 -0.50
CA CYS A 190 -2.66 4.89 0.21
C CYS A 190 -1.46 4.04 0.63
N TRP A 191 -0.26 4.55 0.36
CA TRP A 191 0.97 4.16 1.04
C TRP A 191 1.27 5.15 2.15
N GLY A 192 1.67 4.66 3.31
CA GLY A 192 2.01 5.53 4.40
C GLY A 192 3.08 4.97 5.32
N TYR A 193 3.83 5.86 5.92
CA TYR A 193 4.85 5.54 6.91
C TYR A 193 5.02 6.67 7.93
N ILE A 194 5.54 6.33 9.09
CA ILE A 194 5.77 7.30 10.16
C ILE A 194 7.07 8.04 9.86
N ARG A 195 6.98 9.36 9.78
CA ARG A 195 8.13 10.23 9.60
C ARG A 195 9.09 10.14 10.80
N GLY A 196 10.37 10.32 10.56
CA GLY A 196 11.40 10.21 11.59
C GLY A 196 11.97 8.80 11.76
N ASN A 197 11.34 7.80 11.16
CA ASN A 197 11.88 6.44 11.08
C ASN A 197 12.79 6.28 9.86
N THR A 198 13.57 5.22 9.84
CA THR A 198 14.37 4.83 8.69
C THR A 198 13.54 3.99 7.73
N TYR A 199 13.46 4.39 6.48
CA TYR A 199 12.80 3.64 5.41
C TYR A 199 13.74 3.45 4.25
N ASP A 200 13.72 2.27 3.70
CA ASP A 200 14.35 1.94 2.42
C ASP A 200 13.60 0.76 1.81
N PHE A 201 12.67 1.06 0.93
CA PHE A 201 11.89 0.04 0.23
C PHE A 201 11.60 0.46 -1.20
N ASP A 202 11.38 -0.52 -2.04
CA ASP A 202 11.10 -0.36 -3.46
C ASP A 202 9.69 -0.84 -3.78
N LEU A 203 9.00 -0.11 -4.65
CA LEU A 203 7.67 -0.44 -5.13
C LEU A 203 7.62 -0.39 -6.65
N THR A 204 7.03 -1.39 -7.27
CA THR A 204 6.61 -1.30 -8.67
C THR A 204 5.29 -0.56 -8.77
N LYS A 205 4.86 -0.28 -9.98
CA LYS A 205 3.55 0.29 -10.27
C LYS A 205 2.44 -0.54 -9.63
N VAL A 206 1.53 0.10 -8.94
CA VAL A 206 0.29 -0.52 -8.47
C VAL A 206 -0.68 -0.59 -9.64
N THR A 207 -1.03 -1.80 -10.05
CA THR A 207 -2.02 -2.05 -11.09
C THR A 207 -3.38 -2.26 -10.45
N ILE A 208 -4.36 -1.51 -10.89
CA ILE A 208 -5.74 -1.55 -10.38
C ILE A 208 -6.67 -2.06 -11.48
N GLY A 209 -7.53 -2.99 -11.14
CA GLY A 209 -8.57 -3.51 -12.04
C GLY A 209 -9.93 -3.56 -11.37
N LYS A 210 -10.97 -3.61 -12.20
CA LYS A 210 -12.35 -3.83 -11.78
C LYS A 210 -13.01 -4.89 -12.64
N SER A 211 -14.02 -5.55 -12.09
CA SER A 211 -14.80 -6.55 -12.80
C SER A 211 -16.19 -6.69 -12.20
N ASP A 212 -17.13 -7.17 -13.03
CA ASP A 212 -18.44 -7.65 -12.57
C ASP A 212 -18.39 -9.11 -12.10
N THR A 213 -17.26 -9.75 -12.27
CA THR A 213 -16.98 -11.13 -11.84
C THR A 213 -15.87 -11.14 -10.80
N LYS A 214 -16.01 -11.98 -9.77
CA LYS A 214 -15.01 -12.10 -8.71
C LYS A 214 -13.66 -12.53 -9.30
N TYR A 215 -12.61 -11.81 -8.90
CA TYR A 215 -11.25 -12.19 -9.23
C TYR A 215 -10.79 -13.41 -8.42
N SER A 216 -9.99 -14.27 -9.05
CA SER A 216 -9.26 -15.29 -8.32
C SER A 216 -8.25 -14.64 -7.37
N ALA A 217 -8.12 -15.16 -6.15
CA ALA A 217 -7.11 -14.71 -5.20
C ALA A 217 -5.67 -15.06 -5.65
N GLN A 218 -5.52 -16.03 -6.54
CA GLN A 218 -4.24 -16.50 -7.08
C GLN A 218 -4.21 -16.40 -8.60
#